data_df3b92811ddad5d657b6ad82822562ef
#
_entry.id   df3b92811ddad5d657b6ad82822562ef
#
_cell.length_a   1.000
_cell.length_b   1.000
_cell.length_c   1.000
_cell.angle_alpha   90.00
_cell.angle_beta   90.00
_cell.angle_gamma   90.00
#
_symmetry.space_group_name_H-M   'P 1'
#
loop_
_entity.id
_entity.type
_entity.pdbx_description
1 polymer ?
#
loop_
_entity_poly.entity_id
_entity_poly.type
_entity_poly.pdbx_seq_one_letter_code
_entity_poly.pdbx_strand_id
1 'polypeptide(L)'
;DEAPFPIQVRYLLPLLAIVCLVFVSQPSEAVEVLHNYYTMKEDTEELASQYPDMAIYSEHASSTGLGLEIFSVDVALNITELTDEELAALPTMYVDGSHHGNEGMSVEAAFLFLQDVLERSAADPSYLEGKRLVVTPVMNADGYLQDCRNNWNGVDLNRNYPYMWGMYGTSDTRGSCPASGTYRGPSEGSEIETQANMELMRGMNLYVYFSGHTGSNDIVLPWKITGEFAVPIADWDLYEHFLNESANVSGLSYRDPS
;
A
#
# COMPACT_ATOMS: atom_id res chain seq x y z
N ASP A 1 20.56 27.74 -11.31
CA ASP A 1 20.50 27.34 -9.90
C ASP A 1 19.89 25.97 -9.83
N GLU A 2 20.77 24.96 -9.84
CA GLU A 2 20.39 23.56 -9.70
C GLU A 2 19.92 23.33 -8.26
N ALA A 3 18.65 22.97 -8.08
CA ALA A 3 18.18 22.43 -6.82
C ALA A 3 18.86 21.04 -6.63
N PRO A 4 19.58 20.82 -5.56
CA PRO A 4 20.20 19.53 -5.34
C PRO A 4 19.10 18.51 -4.99
N PHE A 5 18.82 17.58 -5.89
CA PHE A 5 18.13 16.37 -5.51
C PHE A 5 18.99 15.63 -4.50
N PRO A 6 18.48 15.33 -3.31
CA PRO A 6 19.26 14.66 -2.30
C PRO A 6 19.66 13.26 -2.79
N ILE A 7 20.86 12.87 -2.45
CA ILE A 7 21.57 11.60 -2.73
C ILE A 7 20.72 10.34 -2.41
N GLN A 8 19.55 10.51 -1.81
CA GLN A 8 18.69 9.45 -1.26
C GLN A 8 17.93 8.62 -2.29
N VAL A 9 17.71 9.11 -3.53
CA VAL A 9 17.01 8.33 -4.57
C VAL A 9 17.74 7.02 -4.91
N ARG A 10 19.08 7.00 -4.76
CA ARG A 10 19.88 5.80 -5.03
C ARG A 10 19.66 4.64 -4.05
N TYR A 11 19.14 4.92 -2.84
CA TYR A 11 18.93 3.89 -1.82
C TYR A 11 17.52 3.30 -1.82
N LEU A 12 16.57 3.95 -2.49
CA LEU A 12 15.19 3.44 -2.63
C LEU A 12 15.07 2.44 -3.80
N LEU A 13 15.91 2.58 -4.83
CA LEU A 13 15.88 1.68 -5.99
C LEU A 13 16.00 0.19 -5.64
N PRO A 14 16.85 -0.25 -4.69
CA PRO A 14 16.88 -1.66 -4.30
C PRO A 14 15.57 -2.16 -3.68
N LEU A 15 14.92 -1.35 -2.83
CA LEU A 15 13.64 -1.75 -2.23
C LEU A 15 12.54 -1.88 -3.28
N LEU A 16 12.54 -0.98 -4.27
CA LEU A 16 11.60 -1.01 -5.38
C LEU A 16 11.80 -2.18 -6.33
N ALA A 17 13.09 -2.47 -6.64
CA ALA A 17 13.43 -3.60 -7.49
C ALA A 17 12.90 -4.93 -6.94
N ILE A 18 12.67 -5.01 -5.64
CA ILE A 18 12.24 -6.22 -4.96
C ILE A 18 10.72 -6.41 -5.00
N VAL A 19 9.93 -5.34 -4.84
CA VAL A 19 8.47 -5.45 -5.05
C VAL A 19 8.18 -6.08 -6.40
N CYS A 20 8.96 -5.71 -7.41
CA CYS A 20 8.83 -6.27 -8.75
C CYS A 20 9.37 -7.70 -8.88
N LEU A 21 10.42 -8.08 -8.14
CA LEU A 21 11.04 -9.42 -8.25
C LEU A 21 10.18 -10.53 -7.63
N VAL A 22 9.42 -10.25 -6.57
CA VAL A 22 8.51 -11.23 -5.95
C VAL A 22 7.45 -11.69 -6.95
N PHE A 23 6.99 -10.81 -7.84
CA PHE A 23 6.01 -11.15 -8.88
C PHE A 23 6.60 -11.86 -10.12
N VAL A 24 7.88 -11.68 -10.41
CA VAL A 24 8.53 -12.19 -11.64
C VAL A 24 9.28 -13.50 -11.43
N SER A 25 9.75 -13.79 -10.23
CA SER A 25 10.62 -14.95 -9.96
C SER A 25 9.91 -16.26 -9.67
N GLN A 26 8.58 -16.26 -9.57
CA GLN A 26 7.81 -17.49 -9.39
C GLN A 26 7.43 -18.08 -10.76
N PRO A 27 7.72 -19.36 -11.01
CA PRO A 27 7.15 -20.05 -12.15
C PRO A 27 5.62 -20.06 -11.97
N SER A 28 4.90 -19.92 -13.04
CA SER A 28 3.47 -19.84 -13.29
C SER A 28 2.48 -20.67 -12.42
N GLU A 29 2.76 -20.89 -11.17
CA GLU A 29 1.74 -21.31 -10.22
C GLU A 29 0.93 -20.07 -9.84
N ALA A 30 -0.37 -20.13 -10.07
CA ALA A 30 -1.27 -19.06 -9.70
C ALA A 30 -1.12 -18.81 -8.19
N VAL A 31 -0.77 -17.58 -7.80
CA VAL A 31 -0.87 -17.20 -6.39
C VAL A 31 -2.34 -17.33 -6.03
N GLU A 32 -2.67 -18.22 -5.13
CA GLU A 32 -4.02 -18.38 -4.63
C GLU A 32 -4.24 -17.42 -3.46
N VAL A 33 -5.46 -16.95 -3.28
CA VAL A 33 -5.86 -16.25 -2.06
C VAL A 33 -5.97 -17.33 -0.98
N LEU A 34 -4.97 -17.37 -0.08
CA LEU A 34 -4.84 -18.39 0.95
C LEU A 34 -5.47 -17.95 2.27
N HIS A 35 -5.50 -16.65 2.52
CA HIS A 35 -5.93 -16.08 3.79
C HIS A 35 -7.34 -15.48 3.68
N ASN A 36 -8.09 -15.59 4.76
CA ASN A 36 -9.19 -14.69 5.07
C ASN A 36 -8.69 -13.60 6.03
N TYR A 37 -9.55 -12.64 6.39
CA TYR A 37 -9.16 -11.57 7.29
C TYR A 37 -8.49 -12.05 8.59
N TYR A 38 -9.05 -13.07 9.23
CA TYR A 38 -8.57 -13.54 10.54
C TYR A 38 -7.22 -14.24 10.43
N THR A 39 -7.07 -15.11 9.45
CA THR A 39 -5.80 -15.80 9.23
C THR A 39 -4.71 -14.85 8.74
N MET A 40 -5.03 -13.85 7.91
CA MET A 40 -4.06 -12.82 7.51
C MET A 40 -3.60 -11.98 8.70
N LYS A 41 -4.52 -11.60 9.59
CA LYS A 41 -4.18 -10.87 10.82
C LYS A 41 -3.24 -11.69 11.71
N GLU A 42 -3.62 -12.95 11.99
CA GLU A 42 -2.84 -13.89 12.83
C GLU A 42 -1.44 -14.12 12.26
N ASP A 43 -1.35 -14.45 10.96
CA ASP A 43 -0.06 -14.72 10.31
C ASP A 43 0.82 -13.47 10.19
N THR A 44 0.22 -12.30 10.05
CA THR A 44 0.97 -11.01 10.04
C THR A 44 1.55 -10.70 11.42
N GLU A 45 0.77 -10.90 12.49
CA GLU A 45 1.23 -10.73 13.87
C GLU A 45 2.32 -11.74 14.22
N GLU A 46 2.11 -13.03 13.85
CA GLU A 46 3.11 -14.08 14.05
C GLU A 46 4.41 -13.78 13.30
N LEU A 47 4.32 -13.39 12.04
CA LEU A 47 5.50 -13.01 11.24
C LEU A 47 6.28 -11.87 11.88
N ALA A 48 5.61 -10.80 12.32
CA ALA A 48 6.27 -9.70 13.01
C ALA A 48 6.97 -10.15 14.30
N SER A 49 6.34 -11.06 15.05
CA SER A 49 6.88 -11.59 16.31
C SER A 49 8.18 -12.41 16.14
N GLN A 50 8.43 -12.94 14.94
CA GLN A 50 9.66 -13.65 14.60
C GLN A 50 10.86 -12.72 14.43
N TYR A 51 10.63 -11.41 14.27
CA TYR A 51 11.66 -10.38 14.05
C TYR A 51 11.55 -9.23 15.05
N PRO A 52 11.60 -9.50 16.38
CA PRO A 52 11.26 -8.52 17.40
C PRO A 52 12.13 -7.26 17.41
N ASP A 53 13.36 -7.33 16.89
CA ASP A 53 14.26 -6.19 16.80
C ASP A 53 14.08 -5.36 15.51
N MET A 54 13.25 -5.86 14.57
CA MET A 54 13.05 -5.24 13.26
C MET A 54 11.60 -4.93 12.93
N ALA A 55 10.63 -5.56 13.59
CA ALA A 55 9.23 -5.46 13.24
C ALA A 55 8.35 -5.14 14.45
N ILE A 56 7.40 -4.22 14.27
CA ILE A 56 6.36 -3.90 15.25
C ILE A 56 5.00 -4.02 14.57
N TYR A 57 4.19 -4.98 15.02
CA TYR A 57 2.78 -5.07 14.66
C TYR A 57 1.96 -4.04 15.45
N SER A 58 1.04 -3.38 14.79
CA SER A 58 0.16 -2.38 15.40
C SER A 58 -1.25 -2.40 14.83
N GLU A 59 -2.23 -2.16 15.68
CA GLU A 59 -3.63 -1.98 15.31
C GLU A 59 -3.99 -0.49 15.41
N HIS A 60 -4.72 0.05 14.42
CA HIS A 60 -4.95 1.49 14.29
C HIS A 60 -6.39 1.89 14.54
N ALA A 61 -7.32 1.35 13.78
CA ALA A 61 -8.73 1.68 13.84
C ALA A 61 -9.56 0.43 13.62
N SER A 62 -10.81 0.47 14.04
CA SER A 62 -11.76 -0.59 13.72
C SER A 62 -12.60 -0.19 12.53
N SER A 63 -12.87 -1.15 11.62
CA SER A 63 -13.74 -0.96 10.46
C SER A 63 -15.16 -0.55 10.86
N THR A 64 -15.82 0.11 9.93
CA THR A 64 -17.14 0.73 10.18
C THR A 64 -18.23 -0.27 10.54
N GLY A 65 -18.22 -1.47 9.93
CA GLY A 65 -19.31 -2.43 10.05
C GLY A 65 -19.12 -3.47 11.12
N LEU A 66 -18.13 -4.34 10.92
CA LEU A 66 -17.89 -5.50 11.78
C LEU A 66 -16.94 -5.20 12.94
N GLY A 67 -16.37 -4.00 13.00
CA GLY A 67 -15.42 -3.62 14.03
C GLY A 67 -14.09 -4.39 13.94
N LEU A 68 -13.68 -4.74 12.71
CA LEU A 68 -12.43 -5.45 12.45
C LEU A 68 -11.27 -4.44 12.46
N GLU A 69 -10.17 -4.79 13.07
CA GLU A 69 -9.01 -3.91 13.19
C GLU A 69 -8.31 -3.73 11.82
N ILE A 70 -7.90 -2.49 11.55
CA ILE A 70 -6.94 -2.16 10.52
C ILE A 70 -5.57 -2.27 11.17
N PHE A 71 -4.69 -3.08 10.63
CA PHE A 71 -3.40 -3.37 11.21
C PHE A 71 -2.26 -3.15 10.23
N SER A 72 -1.08 -2.84 10.76
CA SER A 72 0.14 -2.72 9.99
C SER A 72 1.34 -3.31 10.70
N VAL A 73 2.42 -3.50 9.94
CA VAL A 73 3.74 -3.81 10.46
C VAL A 73 4.69 -2.70 10.05
N ASP A 74 5.32 -2.10 11.04
CA ASP A 74 6.47 -1.22 10.89
C ASP A 74 7.75 -2.04 10.87
N VAL A 75 8.64 -1.80 9.91
CA VAL A 75 9.90 -2.51 9.76
C VAL A 75 11.05 -1.50 9.63
N ALA A 76 12.00 -1.58 10.56
CA ALA A 76 13.25 -0.84 10.54
C ALA A 76 14.33 -1.62 11.33
N LEU A 77 15.61 -1.39 11.05
CA LEU A 77 16.66 -2.00 11.84
C LEU A 77 16.69 -1.41 13.26
N ASN A 78 16.82 -2.30 14.26
CA ASN A 78 16.84 -1.94 15.68
C ASN A 78 15.65 -1.07 16.09
N ILE A 79 14.46 -1.37 15.53
CA ILE A 79 13.25 -0.56 15.67
C ILE A 79 12.88 -0.28 17.14
N THR A 80 13.16 -1.22 18.04
CA THR A 80 12.90 -1.09 19.47
C THR A 80 13.85 -0.13 20.20
N GLU A 81 14.95 0.25 19.57
CA GLU A 81 15.93 1.23 20.10
C GLU A 81 15.67 2.65 19.58
N LEU A 82 14.81 2.80 18.55
CA LEU A 82 14.47 4.09 17.97
C LEU A 82 13.38 4.77 18.78
N THR A 83 13.51 6.09 18.95
CA THR A 83 12.41 6.93 19.41
C THR A 83 11.37 7.11 18.31
N ASP A 84 10.15 7.49 18.67
CA ASP A 84 9.08 7.78 17.68
C ASP A 84 9.53 8.85 16.67
N GLU A 85 10.29 9.86 17.11
CA GLU A 85 10.83 10.92 16.24
C GLU A 85 11.86 10.38 15.25
N GLU A 86 12.76 9.51 15.70
CA GLU A 86 13.76 8.87 14.85
C GLU A 86 13.13 7.95 13.84
N LEU A 87 12.15 7.14 14.26
CA LEU A 87 11.42 6.24 13.38
C LEU A 87 10.62 7.03 12.33
N ALA A 88 9.91 8.09 12.75
CA ALA A 88 9.14 8.94 11.84
C ALA A 88 10.03 9.72 10.84
N ALA A 89 11.29 9.97 11.18
CA ALA A 89 12.22 10.67 10.30
C ALA A 89 12.82 9.76 9.20
N LEU A 90 12.78 8.44 9.37
CA LEU A 90 13.33 7.52 8.37
C LEU A 90 12.57 7.62 7.04
N PRO A 91 13.29 7.67 5.91
CA PRO A 91 12.67 7.53 4.59
C PRO A 91 11.81 6.27 4.53
N THR A 92 10.53 6.46 4.32
CA THR A 92 9.55 5.38 4.45
C THR A 92 8.96 4.98 3.10
N MET A 93 8.97 3.68 2.83
CA MET A 93 8.09 3.05 1.85
C MET A 93 6.84 2.55 2.56
N TYR A 94 5.67 2.88 2.02
CA TYR A 94 4.39 2.38 2.51
C TYR A 94 3.75 1.49 1.45
N VAL A 95 3.31 0.32 1.85
CA VAL A 95 2.61 -0.66 0.99
C VAL A 95 1.30 -1.03 1.63
N ASP A 96 0.22 -0.95 0.88
CA ASP A 96 -1.06 -1.49 1.32
C ASP A 96 -1.70 -2.41 0.28
N GLY A 97 -2.63 -3.23 0.76
CA GLY A 97 -3.49 -4.08 -0.03
C GLY A 97 -4.96 -3.85 0.30
N SER A 98 -5.83 -4.37 -0.56
CA SER A 98 -7.27 -4.46 -0.29
C SER A 98 -7.97 -3.12 -0.01
N HIS A 99 -7.67 -2.05 -0.75
CA HIS A 99 -8.61 -0.91 -0.82
C HIS A 99 -9.98 -1.37 -1.36
N HIS A 100 -9.97 -2.32 -2.28
CA HIS A 100 -11.15 -3.06 -2.68
C HIS A 100 -11.10 -4.46 -2.06
N GLY A 101 -12.09 -4.79 -1.23
CA GLY A 101 -12.06 -6.00 -0.44
C GLY A 101 -12.07 -7.31 -1.26
N ASN A 102 -12.60 -7.30 -2.48
CA ASN A 102 -12.57 -8.45 -3.38
C ASN A 102 -11.25 -8.62 -4.15
N GLU A 103 -10.25 -7.83 -3.85
CA GLU A 103 -8.93 -7.89 -4.49
C GLU A 103 -7.91 -8.65 -3.63
N GLY A 104 -8.26 -9.86 -3.18
CA GLY A 104 -7.48 -10.67 -2.23
C GLY A 104 -6.03 -10.93 -2.63
N MET A 105 -5.72 -10.98 -3.93
CA MET A 105 -4.34 -11.11 -4.40
C MET A 105 -3.45 -9.95 -3.99
N SER A 106 -4.01 -8.75 -3.81
CA SER A 106 -3.24 -7.60 -3.32
C SER A 106 -2.86 -7.75 -1.85
N VAL A 107 -3.68 -8.45 -1.07
CA VAL A 107 -3.42 -8.81 0.33
C VAL A 107 -2.25 -9.78 0.42
N GLU A 108 -2.34 -10.88 -0.35
CA GLU A 108 -1.26 -11.88 -0.40
C GLU A 108 0.07 -11.28 -0.85
N ALA A 109 0.01 -10.41 -1.86
CA ALA A 109 1.20 -9.74 -2.37
C ALA A 109 1.86 -8.82 -1.34
N ALA A 110 1.07 -8.05 -0.58
CA ALA A 110 1.57 -7.19 0.48
C ALA A 110 2.20 -8.01 1.62
N PHE A 111 1.56 -9.12 2.01
CA PHE A 111 2.08 -10.03 3.03
C PHE A 111 3.39 -10.72 2.61
N LEU A 112 3.43 -11.28 1.40
CA LEU A 112 4.64 -11.92 0.86
C LEU A 112 5.79 -10.92 0.71
N PHE A 113 5.47 -9.67 0.35
CA PHE A 113 6.48 -8.62 0.29
C PHE A 113 7.05 -8.29 1.67
N LEU A 114 6.20 -8.19 2.68
CA LEU A 114 6.63 -8.00 4.08
C LEU A 114 7.57 -9.14 4.51
N GLN A 115 7.18 -10.38 4.24
CA GLN A 115 8.00 -11.55 4.56
C GLN A 115 9.37 -11.50 3.87
N ASP A 116 9.41 -11.25 2.56
CA ASP A 116 10.66 -11.17 1.78
C ASP A 116 11.59 -10.08 2.31
N VAL A 117 11.06 -8.90 2.67
CA VAL A 117 11.87 -7.81 3.24
C VAL A 117 12.44 -8.19 4.60
N LEU A 118 11.66 -8.81 5.48
CA LEU A 118 12.13 -9.27 6.78
C LEU A 118 13.22 -10.34 6.65
N GLU A 119 13.01 -11.35 5.81
CA GLU A 119 13.98 -12.41 5.58
C GLU A 119 15.30 -11.86 5.02
N ARG A 120 15.24 -10.98 4.01
CA ARG A 120 16.44 -10.36 3.42
C ARG A 120 17.16 -9.46 4.38
N SER A 121 16.43 -8.66 5.14
CA SER A 121 17.03 -7.74 6.11
C SER A 121 17.67 -8.48 7.28
N ALA A 122 17.15 -9.62 7.68
CA ALA A 122 17.75 -10.51 8.66
C ALA A 122 19.05 -11.15 8.14
N ALA A 123 19.08 -11.49 6.84
CA ALA A 123 20.26 -12.07 6.20
C ALA A 123 21.34 -11.00 5.89
N ASP A 124 20.93 -9.80 5.51
CA ASP A 124 21.79 -8.66 5.18
C ASP A 124 21.16 -7.35 5.68
N PRO A 125 21.54 -6.87 6.86
CA PRO A 125 21.01 -5.63 7.41
C PRO A 125 21.19 -4.38 6.53
N SER A 126 22.17 -4.37 5.63
CA SER A 126 22.37 -3.23 4.72
C SER A 126 21.17 -2.99 3.79
N TYR A 127 20.35 -4.00 3.63
CA TYR A 127 19.14 -3.96 2.82
C TYR A 127 18.12 -2.92 3.30
N LEU A 128 17.96 -2.81 4.63
CA LEU A 128 17.01 -1.89 5.27
C LEU A 128 17.71 -0.71 5.99
N GLU A 129 19.04 -0.63 5.94
CA GLU A 129 19.82 0.40 6.65
C GLU A 129 19.33 1.81 6.31
N GLY A 130 18.96 2.59 7.35
CA GLY A 130 18.49 3.96 7.22
C GLY A 130 17.15 4.12 6.51
N LYS A 131 16.33 3.08 6.46
CA LYS A 131 15.02 3.05 5.80
C LYS A 131 13.95 2.45 6.72
N ARG A 132 12.71 2.80 6.46
CA ARG A 132 11.53 2.23 7.09
C ARG A 132 10.60 1.68 6.02
N LEU A 133 10.03 0.51 6.28
CA LEU A 133 8.90 -0.04 5.54
C LEU A 133 7.68 -0.08 6.47
N VAL A 134 6.53 0.29 5.95
CA VAL A 134 5.24 0.04 6.62
C VAL A 134 4.37 -0.76 5.67
N VAL A 135 3.74 -1.82 6.16
CA VAL A 135 2.84 -2.66 5.36
C VAL A 135 1.51 -2.81 6.06
N THR A 136 0.43 -2.48 5.36
CA THR A 136 -0.97 -2.71 5.77
C THR A 136 -1.61 -3.69 4.79
N PRO A 137 -1.59 -5.00 5.04
CA PRO A 137 -2.08 -5.98 4.08
C PRO A 137 -3.57 -5.82 3.77
N VAL A 138 -4.38 -5.42 4.75
CA VAL A 138 -5.84 -5.34 4.63
C VAL A 138 -6.35 -3.96 5.05
N MET A 139 -6.57 -3.08 4.07
CA MET A 139 -7.12 -1.74 4.34
C MET A 139 -8.64 -1.77 4.52
N ASN A 140 -9.35 -2.54 3.71
CA ASN A 140 -10.81 -2.69 3.75
C ASN A 140 -11.18 -4.03 4.40
N ALA A 141 -11.08 -4.10 5.72
CA ALA A 141 -11.28 -5.34 6.46
C ALA A 141 -12.69 -5.92 6.29
N ASP A 142 -13.73 -5.10 6.37
CA ASP A 142 -15.12 -5.53 6.16
C ASP A 142 -15.35 -6.05 4.74
N GLY A 143 -14.87 -5.32 3.74
CA GLY A 143 -14.99 -5.71 2.35
C GLY A 143 -14.21 -6.98 2.05
N TYR A 144 -13.01 -7.13 2.60
CA TYR A 144 -12.19 -8.33 2.40
C TYR A 144 -12.85 -9.58 2.98
N LEU A 145 -13.34 -9.50 4.22
CA LEU A 145 -14.03 -10.64 4.84
C LEU A 145 -15.30 -11.05 4.08
N GLN A 146 -15.95 -10.10 3.39
CA GLN A 146 -17.20 -10.34 2.67
C GLN A 146 -17.01 -10.56 1.15
N ASP A 147 -15.78 -10.58 0.67
CA ASP A 147 -15.45 -10.61 -0.77
C ASP A 147 -16.17 -9.47 -1.54
N CYS A 148 -16.11 -8.27 -1.00
CA CYS A 148 -16.78 -7.08 -1.51
C CYS A 148 -15.80 -6.01 -1.92
N ARG A 149 -16.01 -5.39 -3.08
CA ARG A 149 -15.23 -4.22 -3.52
C ARG A 149 -15.27 -3.09 -2.50
N ASN A 150 -16.47 -2.68 -2.11
CA ASN A 150 -16.71 -1.53 -1.25
C ASN A 150 -16.65 -1.92 0.25
N ASN A 151 -16.47 -0.93 1.13
CA ASN A 151 -16.56 -1.15 2.56
C ASN A 151 -18.01 -1.41 3.04
N TRP A 152 -18.21 -1.54 4.34
CA TRP A 152 -19.54 -1.79 4.92
C TRP A 152 -20.61 -0.76 4.53
N ASN A 153 -20.24 0.50 4.40
CA ASN A 153 -21.13 1.58 3.98
C ASN A 153 -21.41 1.62 2.47
N GLY A 154 -20.87 0.67 1.72
CA GLY A 154 -20.98 0.64 0.27
C GLY A 154 -20.10 1.69 -0.42
N VAL A 155 -19.08 2.22 0.26
CA VAL A 155 -18.14 3.23 -0.26
C VAL A 155 -16.93 2.55 -0.90
N ASP A 156 -16.59 2.98 -2.10
CA ASP A 156 -15.31 2.68 -2.74
C ASP A 156 -14.23 3.52 -2.07
N LEU A 157 -13.42 2.91 -1.21
CA LEU A 157 -12.40 3.62 -0.43
C LEU A 157 -11.40 4.37 -1.32
N ASN A 158 -11.08 3.83 -2.50
CA ASN A 158 -10.21 4.48 -3.49
C ASN A 158 -10.90 5.65 -4.24
N ARG A 159 -12.09 6.07 -3.79
CA ARG A 159 -12.82 7.26 -4.24
C ARG A 159 -13.12 8.21 -3.08
N ASN A 160 -12.75 7.85 -1.86
CA ASN A 160 -13.13 8.59 -0.65
C ASN A 160 -12.06 9.59 -0.19
N TYR A 161 -10.84 9.54 -0.72
CA TYR A 161 -9.77 10.47 -0.35
C TYR A 161 -10.06 11.92 -0.74
N PRO A 162 -9.57 12.92 0.05
CA PRO A 162 -9.94 14.32 -0.11
C PRO A 162 -9.50 14.93 -1.44
N TYR A 163 -8.31 14.56 -1.93
CA TYR A 163 -7.77 15.19 -3.13
C TYR A 163 -8.67 14.93 -4.34
N MET A 164 -9.15 16.02 -4.91
CA MET A 164 -10.09 16.00 -6.06
C MET A 164 -11.35 15.14 -5.83
N TRP A 165 -11.76 14.99 -4.58
CA TRP A 165 -12.99 14.28 -4.24
C TRP A 165 -14.18 14.86 -5.01
N GLY A 166 -15.00 14.03 -5.56
CA GLY A 166 -16.14 14.45 -6.37
C GLY A 166 -15.87 14.50 -7.87
N MET A 167 -14.62 14.49 -8.31
CA MET A 167 -14.27 14.41 -9.73
C MET A 167 -14.53 13.00 -10.30
N TYR A 168 -14.36 11.97 -9.45
CA TYR A 168 -14.53 10.58 -9.83
C TYR A 168 -15.43 9.84 -8.84
N GLY A 169 -16.00 8.74 -9.35
CA GLY A 169 -16.98 7.98 -8.60
C GLY A 169 -18.39 8.55 -8.73
N THR A 170 -19.34 7.82 -8.19
CA THR A 170 -20.76 8.19 -8.20
C THR A 170 -21.16 8.82 -6.87
N SER A 171 -22.20 9.65 -6.91
CA SER A 171 -22.85 10.20 -5.72
C SER A 171 -23.94 9.27 -5.17
N ASP A 172 -24.25 8.18 -5.85
CA ASP A 172 -25.33 7.29 -5.48
C ASP A 172 -24.83 6.14 -4.61
N THR A 173 -25.47 5.94 -3.49
CA THR A 173 -25.31 4.77 -2.64
C THR A 173 -25.87 3.56 -3.38
N ARG A 174 -25.01 2.67 -3.82
CA ARG A 174 -25.46 1.39 -4.37
C ARG A 174 -25.17 0.28 -3.38
N GLY A 175 -25.99 0.22 -2.34
CA GLY A 175 -26.23 -0.96 -1.52
C GLY A 175 -25.00 -1.62 -0.88
N SER A 176 -25.30 -2.41 0.12
CA SER A 176 -24.38 -3.38 0.70
C SER A 176 -23.90 -4.42 -0.34
N CYS A 177 -22.78 -5.05 -0.06
CA CYS A 177 -22.23 -6.18 -0.81
C CYS A 177 -23.29 -7.12 -1.44
N PRO A 178 -23.17 -7.50 -2.72
CA PRO A 178 -22.05 -7.30 -3.63
C PRO A 178 -22.14 -6.01 -4.47
N ALA A 179 -21.94 -4.85 -3.88
CA ALA A 179 -21.95 -3.61 -4.64
C ALA A 179 -20.62 -3.46 -5.40
N SER A 180 -20.70 -3.40 -6.70
CA SER A 180 -19.57 -3.14 -7.61
C SER A 180 -19.50 -1.68 -8.06
N GLY A 181 -20.04 -0.77 -7.24
CA GLY A 181 -20.11 0.64 -7.58
C GLY A 181 -18.86 1.42 -7.18
N THR A 182 -18.72 2.60 -7.76
CA THR A 182 -17.68 3.57 -7.44
C THR A 182 -18.23 4.71 -6.57
N TYR A 183 -19.08 4.39 -5.59
CA TYR A 183 -19.64 5.38 -4.68
C TYR A 183 -18.53 5.97 -3.80
N ARG A 184 -18.38 7.29 -3.85
CA ARG A 184 -17.27 8.00 -3.21
C ARG A 184 -17.50 8.37 -1.74
N GLY A 185 -18.63 7.98 -1.17
CA GLY A 185 -19.04 8.38 0.18
C GLY A 185 -19.83 9.69 0.23
N PRO A 186 -20.40 10.03 1.38
CA PRO A 186 -21.21 11.24 1.57
C PRO A 186 -20.35 12.51 1.59
N SER A 187 -19.08 12.41 1.97
CA SER A 187 -18.09 13.48 1.96
C SER A 187 -16.70 12.90 1.78
N GLU A 188 -15.74 13.76 1.48
CA GLU A 188 -14.32 13.39 1.48
C GLU A 188 -13.89 12.85 2.85
N GLY A 189 -13.13 11.75 2.83
CA GLY A 189 -12.62 11.14 4.05
C GLY A 189 -13.70 10.72 5.04
N SER A 190 -14.92 10.41 4.57
CA SER A 190 -16.02 10.00 5.44
C SER A 190 -15.79 8.66 6.13
N GLU A 191 -15.00 7.79 5.53
CA GLU A 191 -14.80 6.42 6.00
C GLU A 191 -13.64 6.32 6.98
N ILE A 192 -13.82 5.53 8.04
CA ILE A 192 -12.80 5.31 9.07
C ILE A 192 -11.53 4.70 8.45
N GLU A 193 -11.69 3.79 7.51
CA GLU A 193 -10.59 3.15 6.80
C GLU A 193 -9.75 4.17 6.04
N THR A 194 -10.39 5.11 5.36
CA THR A 194 -9.71 6.21 4.65
C THR A 194 -9.00 7.14 5.63
N GLN A 195 -9.63 7.44 6.77
CA GLN A 195 -9.05 8.29 7.81
C GLN A 195 -7.82 7.63 8.45
N ALA A 196 -7.92 6.33 8.76
CA ALA A 196 -6.81 5.56 9.33
C ALA A 196 -5.60 5.54 8.38
N ASN A 197 -5.84 5.30 7.09
CA ASN A 197 -4.76 5.31 6.10
C ASN A 197 -4.10 6.70 5.97
N MET A 198 -4.90 7.76 5.94
CA MET A 198 -4.36 9.13 5.91
C MET A 198 -3.56 9.47 7.17
N GLU A 199 -3.98 9.00 8.33
CA GLU A 199 -3.27 9.24 9.59
C GLU A 199 -1.94 8.49 9.62
N LEU A 200 -1.92 7.23 9.19
CA LEU A 200 -0.68 6.47 9.00
C LEU A 200 0.32 7.22 8.12
N MET A 201 -0.13 7.68 6.95
CA MET A 201 0.74 8.41 6.02
C MET A 201 1.26 9.73 6.57
N ARG A 202 0.48 10.44 7.41
CA ARG A 202 0.93 11.68 8.08
C ARG A 202 2.02 11.44 9.11
N GLY A 203 2.03 10.26 9.73
CA GLY A 203 3.06 9.85 10.71
C GLY A 203 4.38 9.39 10.09
N MET A 204 4.53 9.48 8.76
CA MET A 204 5.69 8.95 8.03
C MET A 204 6.44 10.04 7.27
N ASN A 205 7.76 9.92 7.18
CA ASN A 205 8.56 10.58 6.15
C ASN A 205 8.42 9.81 4.83
N LEU A 206 7.25 9.93 4.21
CA LEU A 206 6.82 9.10 3.09
C LEU A 206 7.59 9.44 1.81
N TYR A 207 8.32 8.47 1.28
CA TYR A 207 9.05 8.58 0.01
C TYR A 207 8.38 7.82 -1.11
N VAL A 208 7.83 6.65 -0.81
CA VAL A 208 7.14 5.81 -1.79
C VAL A 208 5.88 5.27 -1.17
N TYR A 209 4.78 5.38 -1.88
CA TYR A 209 3.53 4.71 -1.54
C TYR A 209 3.12 3.77 -2.68
N PHE A 210 2.87 2.54 -2.33
CA PHE A 210 2.43 1.52 -3.26
C PHE A 210 1.12 0.90 -2.78
N SER A 211 0.05 1.09 -3.55
CA SER A 211 -1.26 0.50 -3.26
C SER A 211 -1.50 -0.69 -4.18
N GLY A 212 -1.68 -1.87 -3.57
CA GLY A 212 -1.95 -3.10 -4.27
C GLY A 212 -3.40 -3.16 -4.76
N HIS A 213 -3.57 -3.46 -6.03
CA HIS A 213 -4.86 -3.71 -6.68
C HIS A 213 -4.81 -4.95 -7.56
N THR A 214 -5.97 -5.47 -7.98
CA THR A 214 -6.04 -6.55 -8.96
C THR A 214 -6.90 -6.16 -10.18
N GLY A 215 -6.88 -6.99 -11.21
CA GLY A 215 -7.69 -6.78 -12.41
C GLY A 215 -6.98 -6.12 -13.59
N SER A 216 -5.70 -5.74 -13.43
CA SER A 216 -4.83 -5.37 -14.55
C SER A 216 -3.39 -5.78 -14.27
N ASN A 217 -2.59 -5.88 -15.34
CA ASN A 217 -1.15 -6.16 -15.25
C ASN A 217 -0.33 -4.87 -15.44
N ASP A 218 -0.81 -3.78 -14.88
CA ASP A 218 -0.21 -2.46 -15.09
C ASP A 218 0.24 -1.85 -13.77
N ILE A 219 1.32 -1.09 -13.83
CA ILE A 219 1.66 -0.10 -12.82
C ILE A 219 0.96 1.20 -13.22
N VAL A 220 0.17 1.74 -12.31
CA VAL A 220 -0.62 2.95 -12.54
C VAL A 220 -0.12 4.05 -11.63
N LEU A 221 0.31 5.16 -12.21
CA LEU A 221 0.68 6.34 -11.45
C LEU A 221 -0.53 7.09 -10.89
N PRO A 222 -0.35 7.80 -9.77
CA PRO A 222 -1.36 8.74 -9.28
C PRO A 222 -1.70 9.75 -10.36
N TRP A 223 -2.93 10.24 -10.23
CA TRP A 223 -3.63 11.11 -11.16
C TRP A 223 -3.98 10.46 -12.50
N LYS A 224 -4.24 9.16 -12.53
CA LYS A 224 -4.91 8.53 -13.68
C LYS A 224 -6.32 9.12 -13.85
N ILE A 225 -6.33 10.40 -14.19
CA ILE A 225 -7.52 11.18 -14.47
C ILE A 225 -7.45 11.51 -15.96
N THR A 226 -8.37 10.93 -16.72
CA THR A 226 -8.40 11.10 -18.17
C THR A 226 -8.34 12.59 -18.57
N GLY A 227 -7.29 12.98 -19.25
CA GLY A 227 -7.28 14.04 -20.26
C GLY A 227 -6.97 15.47 -19.84
N GLU A 228 -7.07 15.89 -18.58
CA GLU A 228 -6.89 17.32 -18.24
C GLU A 228 -6.05 17.61 -16.98
N PHE A 229 -5.64 16.62 -16.25
CA PHE A 229 -4.89 16.82 -15.01
C PHE A 229 -3.54 16.09 -15.09
N ALA A 230 -2.57 16.75 -15.68
CA ALA A 230 -1.20 16.27 -15.69
C ALA A 230 -0.62 16.26 -14.26
N VAL A 231 0.15 15.25 -13.93
CA VAL A 231 1.11 15.31 -12.82
C VAL A 231 1.93 16.58 -12.97
N PRO A 232 2.20 17.33 -11.89
CA PRO A 232 3.09 18.48 -11.96
C PRO A 232 4.40 18.11 -12.67
N ILE A 233 4.81 18.88 -13.67
CA ILE A 233 5.98 18.59 -14.52
C ILE A 233 7.24 18.30 -13.68
N ALA A 234 7.36 18.93 -12.52
CA ALA A 234 8.49 18.75 -11.61
C ALA A 234 8.64 17.30 -11.09
N ASP A 235 7.53 16.57 -10.99
CA ASP A 235 7.53 15.20 -10.46
C ASP A 235 7.51 14.17 -11.59
N TRP A 236 7.21 14.56 -12.81
CA TRP A 236 7.04 13.65 -13.94
C TRP A 236 8.31 12.84 -14.25
N ASP A 237 9.45 13.48 -14.31
CA ASP A 237 10.73 12.81 -14.60
C ASP A 237 11.07 11.73 -13.54
N LEU A 238 10.71 12.00 -12.28
CA LEU A 238 10.87 11.05 -11.18
C LEU A 238 9.93 9.85 -11.35
N TYR A 239 8.67 10.10 -11.66
CA TYR A 239 7.69 9.05 -11.91
C TYR A 239 8.03 8.20 -13.14
N GLU A 240 8.44 8.83 -14.22
CA GLU A 240 8.84 8.12 -15.44
C GLU A 240 10.06 7.22 -15.21
N HIS A 241 11.08 7.73 -14.50
CA HIS A 241 12.24 6.93 -14.12
C HIS A 241 11.81 5.71 -13.28
N PHE A 242 11.00 5.94 -12.28
CA PHE A 242 10.47 4.90 -11.41
C PHE A 242 9.68 3.82 -12.17
N LEU A 243 8.80 4.23 -13.08
CA LEU A 243 8.02 3.34 -13.92
C LEU A 243 8.90 2.48 -14.83
N ASN A 244 9.88 3.10 -15.47
CA ASN A 244 10.78 2.41 -16.38
C ASN A 244 11.60 1.34 -15.63
N GLU A 245 12.14 1.66 -14.46
CA GLU A 245 12.86 0.70 -13.63
C GLU A 245 11.95 -0.43 -13.16
N SER A 246 10.75 -0.10 -12.68
CA SER A 246 9.77 -1.08 -12.22
C SER A 246 9.30 -1.99 -13.36
N ALA A 247 9.02 -1.45 -14.53
CA ALA A 247 8.62 -2.22 -15.71
C ALA A 247 9.75 -3.14 -16.19
N ASN A 248 10.99 -2.65 -16.21
CA ASN A 248 12.17 -3.45 -16.60
C ASN A 248 12.38 -4.67 -15.69
N VAL A 249 12.13 -4.50 -14.39
CA VAL A 249 12.31 -5.58 -13.40
C VAL A 249 11.12 -6.53 -13.38
N SER A 250 9.89 -6.00 -13.43
CA SER A 250 8.67 -6.82 -13.29
C SER A 250 8.18 -7.43 -14.59
N GLY A 251 8.56 -6.89 -15.74
CA GLY A 251 7.97 -7.23 -17.03
C GLY A 251 6.52 -6.76 -17.18
N LEU A 252 6.01 -5.96 -16.24
CA LEU A 252 4.68 -5.36 -16.33
C LEU A 252 4.70 -4.16 -17.27
N SER A 253 3.56 -3.87 -17.89
CA SER A 253 3.37 -2.61 -18.60
C SER A 253 3.04 -1.49 -17.61
N TYR A 254 3.33 -0.26 -17.98
CA TYR A 254 2.78 0.89 -17.28
C TYR A 254 1.83 1.65 -18.21
N ARG A 255 0.87 2.32 -17.60
CA ARG A 255 -0.03 3.22 -18.33
C ARG A 255 0.42 4.64 -18.13
N ASP A 256 0.84 5.24 -19.24
CA ASP A 256 1.07 6.68 -19.30
C ASP A 256 -0.25 7.42 -19.04
N PRO A 257 -0.31 8.37 -18.11
CA PRO A 257 -1.51 9.18 -17.86
C PRO A 257 -1.75 10.25 -18.93
N SER A 258 -0.83 10.44 -19.92
CA SER A 258 -0.98 11.42 -21.00
C SER A 258 -2.11 11.09 -21.99
#